data_52f5c3e6b186150ba57d12ef9609cc46
#
_entry.id   52f5c3e6b186150ba57d12ef9609cc46
#
_cell.length_a   1.000
_cell.length_b   1.000
_cell.length_c   1.000
_cell.angle_alpha   90.00
_cell.angle_beta   90.00
_cell.angle_gamma   90.00
#
_symmetry.space_group_name_H-M   'P 1'
#
loop_
_entity.id
_entity.type
_entity.pdbx_description
1 polymer ?
#
loop_
_entity_poly.entity_id
_entity_poly.type
_entity_poly.pdbx_seq_one_letter_code
_entity_poly.pdbx_strand_id
1 'polypeptide(L)'
;MKTITRTLLFLFTGILILSGYFPPGRIQYSHPPTLPLPVDTVLYQIVDFKDDIANDTLVQSLSKEGYPISYTRHLRTGVCFDNKCRPLDITLHWNVTGRYLGFELPEKEFLSKYDHEPFTEAEYLRLHAILTDSLSALNNFHYNEIVPTADSTYEKVDAVSGATSANVLEHVVEGAAFTTYKLWHLVYGTAKQQAEALTCQRLTPELIRLILNSTHPSDKIWALNHINGYVQPTPALRQAVLSYIDGKDYNLTERALNSITAADLASDNLQSTLAQKLLEANYSTQKLLLAKLNEAPALDGKARKLLAKNIGSFSGQVISNVLDLFLRHHTTDAETCRDVSDLLLVKNPFISKKAYAFLIQANTKDAGVQKRLIQYKTENNLIEVE
;
A
#
# COMPACT_ATOMS: atom_id res chain seq x y z
N MET A 1 53.17 39.57 20.86
CA MET A 1 52.34 38.48 21.37
C MET A 1 50.92 38.99 21.50
N LYS A 2 50.05 38.65 20.55
CA LYS A 2 48.60 38.96 20.60
C LYS A 2 47.86 37.62 20.57
N THR A 3 47.25 37.29 21.69
CA THR A 3 46.41 36.12 21.91
C THR A 3 45.05 36.35 21.25
N ILE A 4 44.67 35.52 20.26
CA ILE A 4 43.36 35.52 19.62
C ILE A 4 42.50 34.48 20.34
N THR A 5 41.55 34.95 21.13
CA THR A 5 40.50 34.12 21.76
C THR A 5 39.43 33.80 20.71
N ARG A 6 39.30 32.53 20.29
CA ARG A 6 38.21 32.05 19.45
C ARG A 6 36.99 31.73 20.32
N THR A 7 35.97 32.56 20.21
CA THR A 7 34.65 32.29 20.82
C THR A 7 33.89 31.34 19.90
N LEU A 8 33.63 30.10 20.35
CA LEU A 8 32.77 29.15 19.70
C LEU A 8 31.31 29.51 19.98
N LEU A 9 30.60 29.97 18.99
CA LEU A 9 29.16 30.23 19.04
C LEU A 9 28.41 28.90 18.75
N PHE A 10 27.86 28.27 19.79
CA PHE A 10 26.94 27.14 19.65
C PHE A 10 25.57 27.66 19.22
N LEU A 11 25.20 27.41 17.95
CA LEU A 11 23.85 27.62 17.49
C LEU A 11 22.99 26.42 17.98
N PHE A 12 22.22 26.66 19.04
CA PHE A 12 21.15 25.77 19.48
C PHE A 12 19.97 25.95 18.53
N THR A 13 19.82 25.07 17.53
CA THR A 13 18.60 24.95 16.74
C THR A 13 17.54 24.29 17.62
N GLY A 14 16.74 25.13 18.28
CA GLY A 14 15.54 24.67 18.98
C GLY A 14 14.55 24.10 17.99
N ILE A 15 14.31 22.79 18.09
CA ILE A 15 13.16 22.13 17.46
C ILE A 15 11.92 22.68 18.18
N LEU A 16 11.22 23.61 17.54
CA LEU A 16 9.88 24.01 17.97
C LEU A 16 8.95 22.81 17.74
N ILE A 17 8.74 22.02 18.79
CA ILE A 17 7.60 21.12 18.89
C ILE A 17 6.40 22.05 19.00
N LEU A 18 5.64 22.19 17.90
CA LEU A 18 4.31 22.78 17.93
C LEU A 18 3.40 21.81 18.72
N SER A 19 3.48 21.89 20.04
CA SER A 19 2.43 21.38 20.92
C SER A 19 1.21 22.26 20.66
N GLY A 20 0.23 21.72 19.93
CA GLY A 20 -1.05 22.37 19.74
C GLY A 20 -1.63 22.72 21.11
N TYR A 21 -1.95 23.99 21.30
CA TYR A 21 -2.61 24.50 22.51
C TYR A 21 -4.05 23.97 22.48
N PHE A 22 -4.31 22.85 23.15
CA PHE A 22 -5.64 22.36 23.35
C PHE A 22 -6.24 23.06 24.58
N PRO A 23 -7.47 23.57 24.50
CA PRO A 23 -8.12 24.12 25.67
C PRO A 23 -8.24 23.04 26.75
N PRO A 24 -7.99 23.36 28.03
CA PRO A 24 -8.09 22.38 29.10
C PRO A 24 -9.51 21.82 29.17
N GLY A 25 -9.68 20.52 28.91
CA GLY A 25 -10.96 19.82 29.07
C GLY A 25 -11.45 19.02 27.86
N ARG A 26 -10.85 19.14 26.65
CA ARG A 26 -11.25 18.37 25.47
C ARG A 26 -10.33 17.18 25.24
N ILE A 27 -10.88 15.98 25.24
CA ILE A 27 -10.15 14.76 24.93
C ILE A 27 -10.12 14.61 23.40
N GLN A 28 -8.93 14.69 22.82
CA GLN A 28 -8.73 14.58 21.37
C GLN A 28 -7.41 13.88 21.06
N TYR A 29 -7.48 12.89 20.18
CA TYR A 29 -6.34 12.17 19.64
C TYR A 29 -6.43 12.16 18.13
N SER A 30 -5.42 12.65 17.42
CA SER A 30 -5.46 12.71 15.97
C SER A 30 -4.09 12.67 15.32
N HIS A 31 -4.03 12.04 14.16
CA HIS A 31 -2.92 12.12 13.22
C HIS A 31 -3.21 13.23 12.18
N PRO A 32 -2.17 13.84 11.60
CA PRO A 32 -2.36 14.80 10.51
C PRO A 32 -2.97 14.12 9.27
N PRO A 33 -3.80 14.84 8.51
CA PRO A 33 -4.32 14.34 7.25
C PRO A 33 -3.20 14.20 6.20
N THR A 34 -3.41 13.34 5.22
CA THR A 34 -2.46 13.12 4.11
C THR A 34 -2.24 14.36 3.27
N LEU A 35 -3.32 15.12 3.03
CA LEU A 35 -3.24 16.38 2.31
C LEU A 35 -3.17 17.54 3.30
N PRO A 36 -1.99 18.18 3.47
CA PRO A 36 -1.82 19.31 4.37
C PRO A 36 -2.36 20.60 3.73
N LEU A 37 -3.60 20.54 3.24
CA LEU A 37 -4.29 21.66 2.60
C LEU A 37 -5.28 22.29 3.58
N PRO A 38 -5.50 23.63 3.50
CA PRO A 38 -6.52 24.26 4.30
C PRO A 38 -7.93 23.82 3.88
N VAL A 39 -8.80 23.65 4.86
CA VAL A 39 -10.23 23.40 4.61
C VAL A 39 -10.87 24.71 4.14
N ASP A 40 -11.56 24.66 3.01
CA ASP A 40 -12.31 25.78 2.43
C ASP A 40 -13.82 25.55 2.52
N THR A 41 -14.25 24.33 2.19
CA THR A 41 -15.67 23.98 2.11
C THR A 41 -15.95 22.73 2.94
N VAL A 42 -17.11 22.71 3.59
CA VAL A 42 -17.61 21.56 4.34
C VAL A 42 -18.94 21.13 3.75
N LEU A 43 -19.06 19.84 3.41
CA LEU A 43 -20.28 19.21 2.90
C LEU A 43 -20.82 18.21 3.88
N TYR A 44 -22.15 18.17 4.01
CA TYR A 44 -22.87 17.20 4.85
C TYR A 44 -23.49 16.15 3.93
N GLN A 45 -22.97 14.93 3.96
CA GLN A 45 -23.43 13.80 3.16
C GLN A 45 -24.37 12.93 4.00
N ILE A 46 -25.59 12.72 3.52
CA ILE A 46 -26.51 11.77 4.15
C ILE A 46 -26.19 10.37 3.64
N VAL A 47 -25.95 9.46 4.55
CA VAL A 47 -25.45 8.10 4.27
C VAL A 47 -26.23 7.09 5.10
N ASP A 48 -26.77 6.06 4.48
CA ASP A 48 -27.28 4.88 5.20
C ASP A 48 -26.10 4.00 5.65
N PHE A 49 -25.70 4.15 6.90
CA PHE A 49 -24.56 3.41 7.46
C PHE A 49 -24.87 1.95 7.77
N LYS A 50 -26.12 1.52 7.69
CA LYS A 50 -26.54 0.16 8.04
C LYS A 50 -26.18 -0.23 9.48
N ASP A 51 -26.13 0.74 10.39
CA ASP A 51 -25.89 0.56 11.81
C ASP A 51 -27.06 1.13 12.64
N ASP A 52 -27.11 0.81 13.94
CA ASP A 52 -28.18 1.21 14.85
C ASP A 52 -28.04 2.65 15.37
N ILE A 53 -27.25 3.50 14.69
CA ILE A 53 -26.93 4.85 15.13
C ILE A 53 -27.78 5.85 14.36
N ALA A 54 -28.53 6.69 15.10
CA ALA A 54 -29.46 7.64 14.50
C ALA A 54 -28.81 8.72 13.60
N ASN A 55 -27.51 9.01 13.76
CA ASN A 55 -26.83 9.99 12.95
C ASN A 55 -26.35 9.38 11.61
N ASP A 56 -27.01 9.79 10.54
CA ASP A 56 -26.75 9.39 9.15
C ASP A 56 -25.85 10.36 8.38
N THR A 57 -25.22 11.32 9.07
CA THR A 57 -24.43 12.38 8.43
C THR A 57 -22.93 12.08 8.46
N LEU A 58 -22.30 12.04 7.28
CA LEU A 58 -20.85 12.06 7.10
C LEU A 58 -20.43 13.47 6.63
N VAL A 59 -19.59 14.12 7.40
CA VAL A 59 -19.08 15.46 7.09
C VAL A 59 -17.82 15.33 6.25
N GLN A 60 -17.81 15.94 5.07
CA GLN A 60 -16.69 15.94 4.14
C GLN A 60 -16.03 17.33 4.11
N SER A 61 -14.76 17.40 4.46
CA SER A 61 -13.96 18.63 4.37
C SER A 61 -13.20 18.67 3.03
N LEU A 62 -13.31 19.79 2.31
CA LEU A 62 -12.70 19.98 1.00
C LEU A 62 -11.71 21.15 1.02
N SER A 63 -10.67 21.07 0.19
CA SER A 63 -9.80 22.20 -0.14
C SER A 63 -10.49 23.16 -1.12
N LYS A 64 -9.87 24.31 -1.35
CA LYS A 64 -10.32 25.29 -2.35
C LYS A 64 -10.43 24.70 -3.77
N GLU A 65 -9.57 23.74 -4.10
CA GLU A 65 -9.58 23.02 -5.37
C GLU A 65 -10.66 21.91 -5.41
N GLY A 66 -11.40 21.71 -4.33
CA GLY A 66 -12.41 20.67 -4.20
C GLY A 66 -11.86 19.27 -3.86
N TYR A 67 -10.60 19.16 -3.45
CA TYR A 67 -10.01 17.89 -3.03
C TYR A 67 -10.49 17.51 -1.63
N PRO A 68 -10.93 16.26 -1.39
CA PRO A 68 -11.23 15.78 -0.06
C PRO A 68 -9.97 15.81 0.83
N ILE A 69 -10.11 16.34 2.04
CA ILE A 69 -9.03 16.40 3.04
C ILE A 69 -9.29 15.36 4.12
N SER A 70 -10.50 15.37 4.66
CA SER A 70 -10.91 14.49 5.75
C SER A 70 -12.43 14.27 5.75
N TYR A 71 -12.83 13.21 6.45
CA TYR A 71 -14.22 12.88 6.72
C TYR A 71 -14.43 12.77 8.23
N THR A 72 -15.61 13.14 8.68
CA THR A 72 -15.93 13.16 10.12
C THR A 72 -17.34 12.65 10.33
N ARG A 73 -17.54 11.78 11.33
CA ARG A 73 -18.86 11.34 11.79
C ARG A 73 -18.97 11.47 13.31
N HIS A 74 -19.97 12.20 13.77
CA HIS A 74 -20.33 12.25 15.17
C HIS A 74 -21.28 11.11 15.50
N LEU A 75 -21.04 10.42 16.61
CA LEU A 75 -21.75 9.21 17.02
C LEU A 75 -22.24 9.33 18.44
N ARG A 76 -23.49 8.94 18.67
CA ARG A 76 -24.04 8.76 20.00
C ARG A 76 -24.77 7.41 20.07
N THR A 77 -24.22 6.45 20.85
CA THR A 77 -24.71 5.07 20.85
C THR A 77 -24.43 4.35 22.17
N GLY A 78 -25.25 3.38 22.52
CA GLY A 78 -24.95 2.44 23.60
C GLY A 78 -23.83 1.47 23.20
N VAL A 79 -23.07 0.99 24.16
CA VAL A 79 -21.99 0.02 23.94
C VAL A 79 -22.23 -1.33 24.62
N CYS A 80 -23.07 -1.40 25.62
CA CYS A 80 -23.35 -2.60 26.41
C CYS A 80 -24.70 -3.25 26.05
N PHE A 81 -24.81 -4.57 26.23
CA PHE A 81 -26.00 -5.35 25.97
C PHE A 81 -27.20 -4.95 26.88
N ASP A 82 -26.90 -4.62 28.13
CA ASP A 82 -27.92 -4.36 29.16
C ASP A 82 -28.35 -2.89 29.20
N ASN A 83 -27.84 -2.06 28.30
CA ASN A 83 -28.07 -0.62 28.23
C ASN A 83 -27.78 0.15 29.53
N LYS A 84 -27.00 -0.44 30.46
CA LYS A 84 -26.63 0.22 31.72
C LYS A 84 -25.37 1.08 31.60
N CYS A 85 -24.57 0.85 30.54
CA CYS A 85 -23.40 1.68 30.29
C CYS A 85 -23.79 3.09 29.86
N ARG A 86 -22.95 4.05 30.23
CA ARG A 86 -23.07 5.41 29.71
C ARG A 86 -23.01 5.37 28.16
N PRO A 87 -23.92 6.06 27.46
CA PRO A 87 -23.83 6.17 26.00
C PRO A 87 -22.51 6.75 25.58
N LEU A 88 -21.92 6.15 24.55
CA LEU A 88 -20.75 6.68 23.86
C LEU A 88 -21.16 7.94 23.09
N ASP A 89 -20.45 9.05 23.30
CA ASP A 89 -20.60 10.29 22.56
C ASP A 89 -19.22 10.68 22.04
N ILE A 90 -18.98 10.51 20.73
CA ILE A 90 -17.65 10.58 20.12
C ILE A 90 -17.74 11.03 18.67
N THR A 91 -16.73 11.74 18.22
CA THR A 91 -16.52 12.08 16.82
C THR A 91 -15.33 11.32 16.27
N LEU A 92 -15.51 10.58 15.17
CA LEU A 92 -14.48 9.84 14.48
C LEU A 92 -14.04 10.58 13.21
N HIS A 93 -12.74 10.50 12.89
CA HIS A 93 -12.15 11.17 11.75
C HIS A 93 -11.43 10.19 10.84
N TRP A 94 -11.63 10.35 9.52
CA TRP A 94 -10.95 9.59 8.48
C TRP A 94 -10.25 10.52 7.49
N ASN A 95 -9.18 10.03 6.95
CA ASN A 95 -8.38 10.62 5.89
C ASN A 95 -9.10 10.51 4.52
N VAL A 96 -8.56 11.21 3.53
CA VAL A 96 -8.95 11.12 2.11
C VAL A 96 -8.99 9.69 1.56
N THR A 97 -8.18 8.78 2.09
CA THR A 97 -8.13 7.35 1.71
C THR A 97 -8.99 6.44 2.61
N GLY A 98 -9.84 6.99 3.45
CA GLY A 98 -10.60 6.21 4.43
C GLY A 98 -9.77 5.70 5.62
N ARG A 99 -8.47 6.02 5.69
CA ARG A 99 -7.64 5.68 6.85
C ARG A 99 -8.08 6.47 8.07
N TYR A 100 -8.17 5.79 9.22
CA TYR A 100 -8.47 6.43 10.48
C TYR A 100 -7.44 7.52 10.82
N LEU A 101 -7.93 8.69 11.22
CA LEU A 101 -7.10 9.81 11.68
C LEU A 101 -7.15 9.99 13.19
N GLY A 102 -8.30 9.78 13.80
CA GLY A 102 -8.43 10.06 15.22
C GLY A 102 -9.86 10.12 15.70
N PHE A 103 -10.00 10.49 16.96
CA PHE A 103 -11.29 10.76 17.59
C PHE A 103 -11.23 11.97 18.51
N GLU A 104 -12.38 12.54 18.79
CA GLU A 104 -12.58 13.56 19.81
C GLU A 104 -13.85 13.32 20.59
N LEU A 105 -13.86 13.72 21.84
CA LEU A 105 -15.05 13.70 22.71
C LEU A 105 -15.54 15.13 22.91
N PRO A 106 -16.89 15.34 23.00
CA PRO A 106 -17.43 16.62 23.42
C PRO A 106 -16.89 17.07 24.78
N GLU A 107 -16.99 18.36 25.05
CA GLU A 107 -16.57 18.90 26.35
C GLU A 107 -17.29 18.21 27.50
N LYS A 108 -16.56 17.81 28.54
CA LYS A 108 -17.04 17.05 29.72
C LYS A 108 -17.46 15.60 29.45
N GLU A 109 -17.35 15.11 28.22
CA GLU A 109 -17.53 13.71 27.91
C GLU A 109 -16.23 12.91 28.13
N PHE A 110 -16.37 11.65 28.54
CA PHE A 110 -15.26 10.73 28.75
C PHE A 110 -15.70 9.29 28.45
N LEU A 111 -14.74 8.45 28.10
CA LEU A 111 -14.95 7.01 28.02
C LEU A 111 -14.76 6.38 29.39
N SER A 112 -15.55 5.36 29.67
CA SER A 112 -15.48 4.64 30.94
C SER A 112 -15.33 3.14 30.73
N LYS A 113 -14.76 2.48 31.73
CA LYS A 113 -14.70 1.02 31.85
C LYS A 113 -16.03 0.47 32.37
N TYR A 114 -16.12 -0.88 32.48
CA TYR A 114 -17.36 -1.58 32.91
C TYR A 114 -17.86 -1.15 34.30
N ASP A 115 -16.96 -0.74 35.17
CA ASP A 115 -17.24 -0.25 36.55
C ASP A 115 -17.48 1.27 36.62
N HIS A 116 -17.72 1.91 35.47
CA HIS A 116 -17.90 3.36 35.32
C HIS A 116 -16.66 4.21 35.65
N GLU A 117 -15.48 3.61 35.87
CA GLU A 117 -14.24 4.36 36.00
C GLU A 117 -13.87 5.06 34.70
N PRO A 118 -13.51 6.36 34.73
CA PRO A 118 -13.05 7.04 33.53
C PRO A 118 -11.75 6.44 32.99
N PHE A 119 -11.56 6.51 31.67
CA PHE A 119 -10.28 6.19 31.06
C PHE A 119 -9.19 7.13 31.57
N THR A 120 -8.04 6.56 31.84
CA THR A 120 -6.78 7.29 32.02
C THR A 120 -6.21 7.75 30.68
N GLU A 121 -5.27 8.67 30.70
CA GLU A 121 -4.55 9.10 29.48
C GLU A 121 -3.88 7.92 28.76
N ALA A 122 -3.29 6.98 29.48
CA ALA A 122 -2.67 5.79 28.90
C ALA A 122 -3.68 4.88 28.20
N GLU A 123 -4.91 4.75 28.72
CA GLU A 123 -5.99 3.98 28.11
C GLU A 123 -6.53 4.67 26.84
N TYR A 124 -6.61 5.99 26.81
CA TYR A 124 -6.93 6.73 25.58
C TYR A 124 -5.87 6.57 24.51
N LEU A 125 -4.57 6.64 24.87
CA LEU A 125 -3.46 6.37 23.95
C LEU A 125 -3.53 4.94 23.41
N ARG A 126 -3.81 3.97 24.30
CA ARG A 126 -4.00 2.56 23.91
C ARG A 126 -5.15 2.40 22.93
N LEU A 127 -6.31 3.01 23.21
CA LEU A 127 -7.45 2.99 22.31
C LEU A 127 -7.10 3.57 20.95
N HIS A 128 -6.45 4.74 20.94
CA HIS A 128 -6.03 5.39 19.68
C HIS A 128 -5.08 4.50 18.87
N ALA A 129 -4.13 3.85 19.52
CA ALA A 129 -3.22 2.90 18.89
C ALA A 129 -3.95 1.69 18.28
N ILE A 130 -4.92 1.10 19.02
CA ILE A 130 -5.74 -0.01 18.53
C ILE A 130 -6.58 0.41 17.32
N LEU A 131 -7.20 1.59 17.37
CA LEU A 131 -8.02 2.11 16.28
C LEU A 131 -7.17 2.47 15.03
N THR A 132 -5.86 2.65 15.17
CA THR A 132 -4.94 2.86 14.04
C THR A 132 -4.63 1.54 13.31
N ASP A 133 -4.74 0.39 13.99
CA ASP A 133 -4.45 -0.92 13.41
C ASP A 133 -5.65 -1.47 12.61
N SER A 134 -5.58 -1.30 11.29
CA SER A 134 -6.59 -1.84 10.37
C SER A 134 -6.55 -3.36 10.20
N LEU A 135 -5.48 -4.02 10.66
CA LEU A 135 -5.27 -5.46 10.58
C LEU A 135 -5.49 -6.15 11.93
N SER A 136 -6.07 -5.43 12.90
CA SER A 136 -6.35 -5.97 14.22
C SER A 136 -7.15 -7.28 14.15
N ALA A 137 -6.83 -8.21 15.04
CA ALA A 137 -7.57 -9.46 15.24
C ALA A 137 -9.05 -9.22 15.61
N LEU A 138 -9.43 -8.01 16.04
CA LEU A 138 -10.82 -7.62 16.30
C LEU A 138 -11.75 -7.85 15.11
N ASN A 139 -11.21 -7.82 13.88
CA ASN A 139 -11.97 -8.15 12.66
C ASN A 139 -12.50 -9.60 12.65
N ASN A 140 -11.86 -10.51 13.36
CA ASN A 140 -12.17 -11.95 13.35
C ASN A 140 -13.02 -12.39 14.53
N PHE A 141 -13.27 -11.51 15.50
CA PHE A 141 -14.10 -11.82 16.67
C PHE A 141 -15.55 -11.39 16.45
N HIS A 142 -16.48 -12.22 16.94
CA HIS A 142 -17.86 -11.82 17.07
C HIS A 142 -18.08 -11.14 18.43
N TYR A 143 -19.09 -10.29 18.50
CA TYR A 143 -19.39 -9.47 19.69
C TYR A 143 -19.55 -10.30 20.98
N ASN A 144 -20.18 -11.49 20.92
CA ASN A 144 -20.37 -12.42 22.02
C ASN A 144 -19.11 -13.19 22.44
N GLU A 145 -18.05 -13.18 21.61
CA GLU A 145 -16.77 -13.82 21.91
C GLU A 145 -15.84 -12.90 22.69
N ILE A 146 -16.10 -11.58 22.63
CA ILE A 146 -15.29 -10.57 23.31
C ILE A 146 -15.39 -10.73 24.83
N VAL A 147 -16.62 -10.87 25.33
CA VAL A 147 -16.90 -11.16 26.73
C VAL A 147 -17.95 -12.27 26.77
N PRO A 148 -17.57 -13.50 27.09
CA PRO A 148 -18.51 -14.60 27.22
C PRO A 148 -19.60 -14.24 28.26
N THR A 149 -20.87 -14.38 27.90
CA THR A 149 -21.94 -14.33 28.86
C THR A 149 -21.79 -15.49 29.84
N ALA A 150 -21.73 -15.23 31.13
CA ALA A 150 -21.73 -16.28 32.14
C ALA A 150 -22.94 -17.17 31.90
N ASP A 151 -22.71 -18.44 31.61
CA ASP A 151 -23.78 -19.43 31.49
C ASP A 151 -24.54 -19.43 32.79
N SER A 152 -25.85 -19.26 32.74
CA SER A 152 -26.77 -19.11 33.90
C SER A 152 -26.83 -20.33 34.83
N THR A 153 -25.95 -21.31 34.67
CA THR A 153 -25.83 -22.55 35.45
C THR A 153 -24.79 -22.53 36.54
N TYR A 154 -23.96 -21.47 36.65
CA TYR A 154 -22.98 -21.34 37.75
C TYR A 154 -23.39 -20.24 38.73
N GLU A 155 -24.22 -20.59 39.66
CA GLU A 155 -24.68 -19.79 40.83
C GLU A 155 -23.58 -19.51 41.84
N LYS A 156 -22.38 -19.23 41.54
CA LYS A 156 -21.32 -18.72 42.45
C LYS A 156 -19.98 -18.54 41.74
N VAL A 157 -19.92 -17.72 40.70
CA VAL A 157 -18.69 -17.00 40.43
C VAL A 157 -19.09 -15.53 40.49
N ASP A 158 -18.37 -14.78 41.33
CA ASP A 158 -18.59 -13.34 41.48
C ASP A 158 -18.94 -12.73 40.13
N ALA A 159 -20.02 -11.96 40.08
CA ALA A 159 -20.51 -11.24 38.90
C ALA A 159 -19.54 -10.10 38.49
N VAL A 160 -18.27 -10.37 38.60
CA VAL A 160 -17.16 -9.55 38.15
C VAL A 160 -16.87 -9.98 36.74
N SER A 161 -17.42 -9.23 35.80
CA SER A 161 -16.94 -9.17 34.43
C SER A 161 -16.68 -10.54 33.82
N GLY A 162 -17.50 -10.97 32.87
CA GLY A 162 -17.12 -12.11 32.02
C GLY A 162 -15.68 -11.87 31.58
N ALA A 163 -14.77 -12.75 32.02
CA ALA A 163 -13.35 -12.57 31.75
C ALA A 163 -13.18 -12.48 30.25
N THR A 164 -12.78 -11.31 29.78
CA THR A 164 -12.37 -11.12 28.38
C THR A 164 -11.41 -12.25 28.04
N SER A 165 -11.65 -13.00 26.97
CA SER A 165 -10.80 -14.12 26.63
C SER A 165 -9.35 -13.65 26.53
N ALA A 166 -8.38 -14.44 27.02
CA ALA A 166 -6.98 -14.04 27.04
C ALA A 166 -6.46 -13.59 25.66
N ASN A 167 -7.01 -14.18 24.59
CA ASN A 167 -6.66 -13.83 23.22
C ASN A 167 -7.18 -12.45 22.76
N VAL A 168 -8.18 -11.91 23.43
CA VAL A 168 -8.79 -10.60 23.12
C VAL A 168 -8.12 -9.48 23.89
N LEU A 169 -7.58 -9.75 25.09
CA LEU A 169 -7.01 -8.72 25.98
C LEU A 169 -5.91 -7.89 25.32
N GLU A 170 -5.11 -8.50 24.45
CA GLU A 170 -4.05 -7.79 23.73
C GLU A 170 -4.59 -6.77 22.71
N HIS A 171 -5.84 -6.94 22.27
CA HIS A 171 -6.47 -6.16 21.22
C HIS A 171 -7.48 -5.14 21.71
N VAL A 172 -7.72 -5.03 23.02
CA VAL A 172 -8.68 -4.12 23.63
C VAL A 172 -8.04 -3.25 24.72
N VAL A 173 -8.78 -2.25 25.15
CA VAL A 173 -8.50 -1.53 26.42
C VAL A 173 -9.07 -2.38 27.56
N GLU A 174 -8.26 -2.64 28.58
CA GLU A 174 -8.66 -3.42 29.75
C GLU A 174 -9.88 -2.81 30.43
N GLY A 175 -10.88 -3.63 30.74
CA GLY A 175 -12.16 -3.18 31.30
C GLY A 175 -13.10 -2.46 30.34
N ALA A 176 -12.71 -2.28 29.06
CA ALA A 176 -13.50 -1.58 28.04
C ALA A 176 -13.53 -2.35 26.69
N ALA A 177 -13.60 -3.67 26.76
CA ALA A 177 -13.53 -4.54 25.58
C ALA A 177 -14.64 -4.24 24.57
N PHE A 178 -15.90 -4.07 25.02
CA PHE A 178 -17.03 -3.75 24.14
C PHE A 178 -16.89 -2.38 23.49
N THR A 179 -16.46 -1.36 24.24
CA THR A 179 -16.22 -0.03 23.70
C THR A 179 -15.16 -0.06 22.62
N THR A 180 -14.03 -0.74 22.88
CA THR A 180 -12.93 -0.88 21.93
C THR A 180 -13.39 -1.61 20.67
N TYR A 181 -14.07 -2.75 20.82
CA TYR A 181 -14.61 -3.54 19.71
C TYR A 181 -15.57 -2.73 18.84
N LYS A 182 -16.57 -2.11 19.47
CA LYS A 182 -17.58 -1.32 18.75
C LYS A 182 -16.95 -0.15 18.00
N LEU A 183 -16.04 0.59 18.63
CA LEU A 183 -15.33 1.69 17.98
C LEU A 183 -14.48 1.22 16.80
N TRP A 184 -13.78 0.09 16.94
CA TRP A 184 -12.98 -0.46 15.85
C TRP A 184 -13.86 -0.82 14.64
N HIS A 185 -14.99 -1.48 14.85
CA HIS A 185 -15.94 -1.82 13.79
C HIS A 185 -16.62 -0.59 13.17
N LEU A 186 -16.86 0.47 13.93
CA LEU A 186 -17.35 1.75 13.40
C LEU A 186 -16.30 2.45 12.55
N VAL A 187 -15.02 2.40 12.96
CA VAL A 187 -13.91 2.98 12.21
C VAL A 187 -13.70 2.27 10.87
N TYR A 188 -13.74 0.94 10.84
CA TYR A 188 -13.46 0.13 9.65
C TYR A 188 -14.71 -0.37 8.91
N GLY A 189 -15.88 0.03 9.36
CA GLY A 189 -17.18 -0.31 8.78
C GLY A 189 -17.60 0.58 7.62
N THR A 190 -18.92 0.77 7.49
CA THR A 190 -19.54 1.50 6.38
C THR A 190 -19.06 2.95 6.26
N ALA A 191 -18.73 3.62 7.37
CA ALA A 191 -18.26 5.01 7.35
C ALA A 191 -16.94 5.14 6.56
N LYS A 192 -15.98 4.21 6.74
CA LYS A 192 -14.75 4.15 5.96
C LYS A 192 -15.05 3.91 4.47
N GLN A 193 -15.92 2.95 4.17
CA GLN A 193 -16.29 2.63 2.77
C GLN A 193 -16.93 3.84 2.07
N GLN A 194 -17.79 4.59 2.77
CA GLN A 194 -18.41 5.78 2.22
C GLN A 194 -17.39 6.93 2.04
N ALA A 195 -16.46 7.12 2.96
CA ALA A 195 -15.38 8.08 2.81
C ALA A 195 -14.53 7.78 1.55
N GLU A 196 -14.16 6.51 1.34
CA GLU A 196 -13.46 6.05 0.13
C GLU A 196 -14.30 6.29 -1.13
N ALA A 197 -15.59 5.93 -1.13
CA ALA A 197 -16.48 6.12 -2.26
C ALA A 197 -16.64 7.59 -2.65
N LEU A 198 -16.80 8.48 -1.67
CA LEU A 198 -16.88 9.93 -1.90
C LEU A 198 -15.56 10.51 -2.44
N THR A 199 -14.42 9.97 -2.00
CA THR A 199 -13.12 10.32 -2.57
C THR A 199 -13.02 9.85 -4.02
N CYS A 200 -13.43 8.61 -4.31
CA CYS A 200 -13.39 8.05 -5.67
C CYS A 200 -14.21 8.88 -6.67
N GLN A 201 -15.33 9.50 -6.25
CA GLN A 201 -16.13 10.38 -7.09
C GLN A 201 -15.39 11.69 -7.48
N ARG A 202 -14.34 12.05 -6.74
CA ARG A 202 -13.56 13.29 -6.95
C ARG A 202 -12.13 13.01 -7.42
N LEU A 203 -11.82 11.75 -7.80
CA LEU A 203 -10.48 11.38 -8.23
C LEU A 203 -10.10 12.13 -9.52
N THR A 204 -8.92 12.72 -9.46
CA THR A 204 -8.21 13.28 -10.59
C THR A 204 -6.78 12.78 -10.58
N PRO A 205 -6.05 12.81 -11.71
CA PRO A 205 -4.64 12.46 -11.74
C PRO A 205 -3.81 13.27 -10.74
N GLU A 206 -4.18 14.53 -10.52
CA GLU A 206 -3.48 15.40 -9.59
C GLU A 206 -3.76 15.01 -8.13
N LEU A 207 -5.02 14.71 -7.77
CA LEU A 207 -5.35 14.24 -6.43
C LEU A 207 -4.60 12.95 -6.10
N ILE A 208 -4.56 11.98 -7.01
CA ILE A 208 -3.79 10.75 -6.83
C ILE A 208 -2.31 11.07 -6.62
N ARG A 209 -1.73 11.97 -7.44
CA ARG A 209 -0.33 12.39 -7.30
C ARG A 209 -0.05 13.03 -5.92
N LEU A 210 -0.98 13.83 -5.40
CA LEU A 210 -0.87 14.40 -4.06
C LEU A 210 -0.92 13.32 -2.97
N ILE A 211 -1.81 12.34 -3.09
CA ILE A 211 -1.90 11.21 -2.14
C ILE A 211 -0.62 10.34 -2.20
N LEU A 212 -0.03 10.14 -3.37
CA LEU A 212 1.23 9.43 -3.53
C LEU A 212 2.39 10.08 -2.76
N ASN A 213 2.33 11.38 -2.49
CA ASN A 213 3.34 12.07 -1.66
C ASN A 213 3.16 11.84 -0.16
N SER A 214 2.14 11.09 0.28
CA SER A 214 1.95 10.75 1.69
C SER A 214 3.20 10.10 2.29
N THR A 215 3.44 10.36 3.57
CA THR A 215 4.44 9.61 4.34
C THR A 215 3.94 8.22 4.74
N HIS A 216 2.63 7.97 4.64
CA HIS A 216 2.00 6.72 5.08
C HIS A 216 1.94 5.70 3.93
N PRO A 217 2.51 4.49 4.09
CA PRO A 217 2.53 3.48 3.02
C PRO A 217 1.14 3.07 2.53
N SER A 218 0.15 2.95 3.43
CA SER A 218 -1.22 2.56 3.07
C SER A 218 -1.90 3.57 2.15
N ASP A 219 -1.64 4.88 2.31
CA ASP A 219 -2.18 5.91 1.44
C ASP A 219 -1.61 5.80 0.03
N LYS A 220 -0.30 5.50 -0.09
CA LYS A 220 0.36 5.27 -1.38
C LYS A 220 -0.18 4.03 -2.09
N ILE A 221 -0.35 2.94 -1.34
CA ILE A 221 -0.96 1.70 -1.85
C ILE A 221 -2.38 1.97 -2.34
N TRP A 222 -3.18 2.69 -1.54
CA TRP A 222 -4.52 3.08 -1.94
C TRP A 222 -4.51 3.87 -3.24
N ALA A 223 -3.66 4.89 -3.36
CA ALA A 223 -3.53 5.72 -4.55
C ALA A 223 -3.14 4.91 -5.80
N LEU A 224 -2.14 4.02 -5.69
CA LEU A 224 -1.70 3.16 -6.79
C LEU A 224 -2.82 2.20 -7.26
N ASN A 225 -3.63 1.70 -6.33
CA ASN A 225 -4.77 0.83 -6.64
C ASN A 225 -5.94 1.59 -7.32
N HIS A 226 -5.98 2.92 -7.20
CA HIS A 226 -7.05 3.76 -7.75
C HIS A 226 -6.60 4.57 -8.99
N ILE A 227 -5.62 4.08 -9.75
CA ILE A 227 -5.22 4.66 -11.04
C ILE A 227 -5.97 3.97 -12.18
N ASN A 228 -5.74 2.66 -12.33
CA ASN A 228 -6.35 1.89 -13.43
C ASN A 228 -7.87 1.80 -13.25
N GLY A 229 -8.61 2.23 -14.26
CA GLY A 229 -10.07 2.26 -14.27
C GLY A 229 -10.70 3.49 -13.58
N TYR A 230 -9.91 4.34 -12.91
CA TYR A 230 -10.42 5.54 -12.22
C TYR A 230 -10.00 6.84 -12.91
N VAL A 231 -8.76 6.95 -13.36
CA VAL A 231 -8.25 8.16 -13.99
C VAL A 231 -7.41 7.84 -15.23
N GLN A 232 -7.31 8.81 -16.15
CA GLN A 232 -6.36 8.75 -17.26
C GLN A 232 -5.02 9.32 -16.80
N PRO A 233 -3.93 8.53 -16.77
CA PRO A 233 -2.65 8.99 -16.25
C PRO A 233 -2.06 10.14 -17.08
N THR A 234 -1.85 11.29 -16.46
CA THR A 234 -1.05 12.39 -17.04
C THR A 234 0.44 12.03 -17.04
N PRO A 235 1.29 12.72 -17.84
CA PRO A 235 2.74 12.53 -17.79
C PRO A 235 3.33 12.68 -16.36
N ALA A 236 2.83 13.64 -15.58
CA ALA A 236 3.27 13.85 -14.21
C ALA A 236 2.89 12.69 -13.27
N LEU A 237 1.66 12.17 -13.38
CA LEU A 237 1.24 11.00 -12.61
C LEU A 237 2.03 9.75 -13.03
N ARG A 238 2.26 9.56 -14.32
CA ARG A 238 3.04 8.45 -14.86
C ARG A 238 4.48 8.46 -14.33
N GLN A 239 5.10 9.63 -14.28
CA GLN A 239 6.42 9.80 -13.68
C GLN A 239 6.42 9.48 -12.18
N ALA A 240 5.40 9.93 -11.44
CA ALA A 240 5.25 9.60 -10.02
C ALA A 240 5.11 8.09 -9.80
N VAL A 241 4.31 7.39 -10.62
CA VAL A 241 4.17 5.92 -10.56
C VAL A 241 5.51 5.24 -10.82
N LEU A 242 6.23 5.64 -11.87
CA LEU A 242 7.54 5.06 -12.22
C LEU A 242 8.59 5.26 -11.13
N SER A 243 8.47 6.28 -10.28
CA SER A 243 9.42 6.49 -9.17
C SER A 243 9.29 5.42 -8.08
N TYR A 244 8.16 4.73 -7.97
CA TYR A 244 7.95 3.61 -7.04
C TYR A 244 8.45 2.26 -7.57
N ILE A 245 8.86 2.19 -8.83
CA ILE A 245 9.48 1.00 -9.42
C ILE A 245 11.00 1.09 -9.21
N ASP A 246 11.43 1.08 -7.96
CA ASP A 246 12.84 1.22 -7.57
C ASP A 246 13.36 0.01 -6.76
N GLY A 247 12.50 -0.97 -6.47
CA GLY A 247 12.84 -2.19 -5.75
C GLY A 247 13.11 -2.03 -4.25
N LYS A 248 12.93 -0.83 -3.67
CA LYS A 248 13.11 -0.60 -2.24
C LYS A 248 11.96 -1.16 -1.41
N ASP A 249 10.74 -1.02 -1.93
CA ASP A 249 9.52 -1.58 -1.36
C ASP A 249 8.84 -2.45 -2.41
N TYR A 250 8.78 -3.76 -2.13
CA TYR A 250 8.18 -4.73 -3.06
C TYR A 250 6.70 -4.46 -3.30
N ASN A 251 5.93 -4.15 -2.23
CA ASN A 251 4.49 -3.92 -2.35
C ASN A 251 4.18 -2.67 -3.18
N LEU A 252 4.91 -1.58 -2.95
CA LEU A 252 4.74 -0.36 -3.74
C LEU A 252 5.16 -0.59 -5.20
N THR A 253 6.28 -1.30 -5.44
CA THR A 253 6.74 -1.65 -6.78
C THR A 253 5.70 -2.49 -7.53
N GLU A 254 5.15 -3.51 -6.89
CA GLU A 254 4.11 -4.36 -7.48
C GLU A 254 2.85 -3.56 -7.81
N ARG A 255 2.35 -2.72 -6.88
CA ARG A 255 1.17 -1.88 -7.10
C ARG A 255 1.40 -0.84 -8.20
N ALA A 256 2.59 -0.23 -8.25
CA ALA A 256 2.96 0.69 -9.31
C ALA A 256 2.96 0.01 -10.69
N LEU A 257 3.51 -1.20 -10.80
CA LEU A 257 3.44 -1.99 -12.04
C LEU A 257 2.01 -2.39 -12.40
N ASN A 258 1.20 -2.79 -11.42
CA ASN A 258 -0.20 -3.17 -11.65
C ASN A 258 -1.07 -1.98 -12.10
N SER A 259 -0.70 -0.75 -11.76
CA SER A 259 -1.40 0.46 -12.24
C SER A 259 -1.12 0.78 -13.72
N ILE A 260 -0.11 0.16 -14.33
CA ILE A 260 0.22 0.28 -15.75
C ILE A 260 -0.57 -0.77 -16.54
N THR A 261 -1.35 -0.33 -17.51
CA THR A 261 -2.16 -1.23 -18.35
C THR A 261 -1.38 -1.73 -19.58
N ALA A 262 -1.87 -2.80 -20.23
CA ALA A 262 -1.34 -3.25 -21.51
C ALA A 262 -1.42 -2.17 -22.59
N ALA A 263 -2.45 -1.30 -22.55
CA ALA A 263 -2.58 -0.16 -23.47
C ALA A 263 -1.48 0.89 -23.24
N ASP A 264 -1.10 1.15 -21.98
CA ASP A 264 0.02 2.06 -21.68
C ASP A 264 1.35 1.52 -22.23
N LEU A 265 1.51 0.18 -22.24
CA LEU A 265 2.70 -0.50 -22.77
C LEU A 265 2.79 -0.46 -24.30
N ALA A 266 1.77 0.02 -25.01
CA ALA A 266 1.92 0.34 -26.44
C ALA A 266 2.89 1.51 -26.70
N SER A 267 3.29 2.24 -25.65
CA SER A 267 4.29 3.32 -25.73
C SER A 267 5.70 2.79 -25.63
N ASP A 268 6.48 2.97 -26.69
CA ASP A 268 7.91 2.58 -26.78
C ASP A 268 8.76 3.15 -25.63
N ASN A 269 8.51 4.39 -25.24
CA ASN A 269 9.26 5.04 -24.18
C ASN A 269 9.01 4.37 -22.80
N LEU A 270 7.80 3.87 -22.55
CA LEU A 270 7.49 3.22 -21.30
C LEU A 270 8.20 1.86 -21.19
N GLN A 271 8.14 1.05 -22.26
CA GLN A 271 8.82 -0.24 -22.29
C GLN A 271 10.34 -0.10 -22.13
N SER A 272 10.95 0.84 -22.84
CA SER A 272 12.40 1.09 -22.69
C SER A 272 12.76 1.61 -21.30
N THR A 273 11.90 2.40 -20.64
CA THR A 273 12.10 2.80 -19.25
C THR A 273 12.02 1.61 -18.29
N LEU A 274 11.06 0.70 -18.47
CA LEU A 274 10.95 -0.51 -17.65
C LEU A 274 12.14 -1.45 -17.89
N ALA A 275 12.61 -1.60 -19.13
CA ALA A 275 13.80 -2.37 -19.47
C ALA A 275 15.05 -1.78 -18.82
N GLN A 276 15.21 -0.46 -18.79
CA GLN A 276 16.33 0.19 -18.11
C GLN A 276 16.30 -0.08 -16.60
N LYS A 277 15.12 0.05 -15.97
CA LYS A 277 14.95 -0.28 -14.53
C LYS A 277 15.28 -1.75 -14.24
N LEU A 278 15.02 -2.66 -15.16
CA LEU A 278 15.31 -4.08 -15.01
C LEU A 278 16.82 -4.35 -14.89
N LEU A 279 17.67 -3.58 -15.55
CA LEU A 279 19.12 -3.74 -15.46
C LEU A 279 19.65 -3.45 -14.06
N GLU A 280 19.02 -2.54 -13.34
CA GLU A 280 19.46 -2.04 -12.02
C GLU A 280 18.74 -2.72 -10.86
N ALA A 281 17.66 -3.47 -11.16
CA ALA A 281 16.76 -4.03 -10.16
C ALA A 281 17.33 -5.30 -9.51
N ASN A 282 16.87 -5.55 -8.26
CA ASN A 282 17.08 -6.85 -7.61
C ASN A 282 16.24 -7.95 -8.29
N TYR A 283 16.54 -9.21 -7.98
CA TYR A 283 15.90 -10.38 -8.61
C TYR A 283 14.37 -10.36 -8.54
N SER A 284 13.79 -10.02 -7.39
CA SER A 284 12.32 -10.01 -7.22
C SER A 284 11.67 -8.94 -8.11
N THR A 285 12.25 -7.75 -8.17
CA THR A 285 11.80 -6.65 -9.03
C THR A 285 12.00 -6.97 -10.51
N GLN A 286 13.11 -7.63 -10.89
CA GLN A 286 13.35 -8.11 -12.26
C GLN A 286 12.22 -9.03 -12.74
N LYS A 287 11.77 -9.95 -11.89
CA LYS A 287 10.62 -10.83 -12.19
C LYS A 287 9.33 -10.05 -12.44
N LEU A 288 9.03 -9.07 -11.57
CA LEU A 288 7.83 -8.23 -11.75
C LEU A 288 7.89 -7.42 -13.04
N LEU A 289 9.05 -6.83 -13.35
CA LEU A 289 9.26 -6.05 -14.58
C LEU A 289 9.12 -6.91 -15.84
N LEU A 290 9.69 -8.12 -15.85
CA LEU A 290 9.53 -9.05 -16.98
C LEU A 290 8.09 -9.52 -17.13
N ALA A 291 7.40 -9.81 -16.02
CA ALA A 291 5.98 -10.14 -16.06
C ALA A 291 5.16 -8.99 -16.68
N LYS A 292 5.46 -7.75 -16.31
CA LYS A 292 4.79 -6.56 -16.87
C LYS A 292 5.10 -6.39 -18.35
N LEU A 293 6.37 -6.51 -18.80
CA LEU A 293 6.73 -6.41 -20.21
C LEU A 293 6.06 -7.51 -21.06
N ASN A 294 5.79 -8.68 -20.49
CA ASN A 294 5.03 -9.74 -21.15
C ASN A 294 3.56 -9.37 -21.45
N GLU A 295 2.99 -8.38 -20.77
CA GLU A 295 1.64 -7.88 -21.04
C GLU A 295 1.58 -6.93 -22.25
N ALA A 296 2.74 -6.46 -22.74
CA ALA A 296 2.78 -5.56 -23.89
C ALA A 296 2.18 -6.22 -25.14
N PRO A 297 1.42 -5.48 -25.98
CA PRO A 297 0.92 -6.01 -27.25
C PRO A 297 2.04 -6.44 -28.20
N ALA A 298 3.15 -5.71 -28.19
CA ALA A 298 4.38 -6.02 -28.91
C ALA A 298 5.57 -5.49 -28.11
N LEU A 299 6.70 -6.20 -28.17
CA LEU A 299 7.92 -5.73 -27.50
C LEU A 299 8.61 -4.66 -28.35
N ASP A 300 8.80 -3.49 -27.75
CA ASP A 300 9.48 -2.35 -28.37
C ASP A 300 10.92 -2.68 -28.75
N GLY A 301 11.36 -2.19 -29.90
CA GLY A 301 12.71 -2.43 -30.45
C GLY A 301 13.84 -1.89 -29.57
N LYS A 302 13.63 -0.77 -28.85
CA LYS A 302 14.66 -0.21 -27.94
C LYS A 302 14.75 -1.06 -26.66
N ALA A 303 13.62 -1.45 -26.08
CA ALA A 303 13.56 -2.34 -24.91
C ALA A 303 14.22 -3.69 -25.23
N ARG A 304 13.88 -4.28 -26.38
CA ARG A 304 14.46 -5.53 -26.88
C ARG A 304 15.97 -5.45 -26.99
N LYS A 305 16.51 -4.45 -27.73
CA LYS A 305 17.95 -4.27 -27.91
C LYS A 305 18.67 -4.08 -26.59
N LEU A 306 18.09 -3.31 -25.69
CA LEU A 306 18.64 -3.09 -24.35
C LEU A 306 18.75 -4.38 -23.55
N LEU A 307 17.70 -5.22 -23.56
CA LEU A 307 17.69 -6.50 -22.89
C LEU A 307 18.64 -7.50 -23.52
N ALA A 308 18.66 -7.61 -24.86
CA ALA A 308 19.52 -8.53 -25.58
C ALA A 308 21.01 -8.22 -25.33
N LYS A 309 21.39 -6.96 -25.46
CA LYS A 309 22.79 -6.51 -25.25
C LYS A 309 23.30 -6.80 -23.83
N ASN A 310 22.41 -6.75 -22.84
CA ASN A 310 22.78 -6.94 -21.43
C ASN A 310 22.41 -8.34 -20.89
N ILE A 311 21.95 -9.27 -21.75
CA ILE A 311 21.41 -10.56 -21.34
C ILE A 311 22.38 -11.38 -20.49
N GLY A 312 23.67 -11.31 -20.81
CA GLY A 312 24.72 -12.03 -20.08
C GLY A 312 24.98 -11.55 -18.66
N SER A 313 24.47 -10.37 -18.28
CA SER A 313 24.63 -9.81 -16.92
C SER A 313 23.59 -10.35 -15.93
N PHE A 314 22.53 -11.00 -16.41
CA PHE A 314 21.44 -11.48 -15.56
C PHE A 314 21.72 -12.86 -14.96
N SER A 315 21.00 -13.18 -13.89
CA SER A 315 20.98 -14.55 -13.35
C SER A 315 20.35 -15.54 -14.36
N GLY A 316 20.72 -16.82 -14.26
CA GLY A 316 20.23 -17.84 -15.20
C GLY A 316 18.71 -17.88 -15.33
N GLN A 317 17.97 -17.73 -14.24
CA GLN A 317 16.50 -17.69 -14.28
C GLN A 317 15.98 -16.44 -14.99
N VAL A 318 16.58 -15.27 -14.77
CA VAL A 318 16.22 -14.04 -15.46
C VAL A 318 16.54 -14.13 -16.95
N ILE A 319 17.67 -14.70 -17.33
CA ILE A 319 18.01 -15.01 -18.73
C ILE A 319 16.90 -15.87 -19.37
N SER A 320 16.49 -16.96 -18.69
CA SER A 320 15.39 -17.79 -19.20
C SER A 320 14.14 -16.98 -19.45
N ASN A 321 13.73 -16.13 -18.50
CA ASN A 321 12.53 -15.30 -18.62
C ASN A 321 12.64 -14.25 -19.74
N VAL A 322 13.84 -13.69 -19.98
CA VAL A 322 14.09 -12.77 -21.11
C VAL A 322 14.00 -13.50 -22.44
N LEU A 323 14.54 -14.71 -22.55
CA LEU A 323 14.41 -15.52 -23.75
C LEU A 323 12.94 -15.91 -24.02
N ASP A 324 12.19 -16.26 -22.99
CA ASP A 324 10.75 -16.56 -23.09
C ASP A 324 9.97 -15.30 -23.53
N LEU A 325 10.31 -14.10 -23.03
CA LEU A 325 9.76 -12.82 -23.48
C LEU A 325 10.03 -12.60 -24.98
N PHE A 326 11.24 -12.86 -25.46
CA PHE A 326 11.61 -12.71 -26.86
C PHE A 326 10.83 -13.69 -27.75
N LEU A 327 10.68 -14.95 -27.34
CA LEU A 327 9.88 -15.94 -28.07
C LEU A 327 8.42 -15.54 -28.16
N ARG A 328 7.83 -15.11 -27.05
CA ARG A 328 6.43 -14.67 -26.98
C ARG A 328 6.14 -13.54 -27.97
N HIS A 329 7.07 -12.59 -28.11
CA HIS A 329 6.93 -11.44 -29.00
C HIS A 329 7.53 -11.66 -30.39
N HIS A 330 7.88 -12.90 -30.75
CA HIS A 330 8.46 -13.28 -32.04
C HIS A 330 9.70 -12.44 -32.42
N THR A 331 10.51 -12.07 -31.43
CA THR A 331 11.71 -11.25 -31.60
C THR A 331 12.89 -12.15 -31.95
N THR A 332 13.01 -12.49 -33.24
CA THR A 332 14.00 -13.43 -33.76
C THR A 332 14.92 -12.77 -34.82
N ASP A 333 15.08 -11.46 -34.73
CA ASP A 333 15.96 -10.71 -35.62
C ASP A 333 17.44 -11.05 -35.41
N ALA A 334 18.26 -10.81 -36.44
CA ALA A 334 19.66 -11.22 -36.48
C ALA A 334 20.52 -10.55 -35.37
N GLU A 335 20.20 -9.32 -34.95
CA GLU A 335 20.93 -8.61 -33.90
C GLU A 335 20.66 -9.28 -32.52
N THR A 336 19.39 -9.51 -32.17
CA THR A 336 19.02 -10.23 -30.94
C THR A 336 19.61 -11.65 -30.92
N CYS A 337 19.55 -12.39 -32.02
CA CYS A 337 20.14 -13.73 -32.10
C CYS A 337 21.67 -13.73 -31.93
N ARG A 338 22.37 -12.71 -32.43
CA ARG A 338 23.82 -12.57 -32.20
C ARG A 338 24.14 -12.38 -30.73
N ASP A 339 23.47 -11.45 -30.04
CA ASP A 339 23.70 -11.20 -28.63
C ASP A 339 23.38 -12.46 -27.79
N VAL A 340 22.26 -13.15 -28.07
CA VAL A 340 21.93 -14.40 -27.39
C VAL A 340 22.92 -15.51 -27.68
N SER A 341 23.52 -15.56 -28.88
CA SER A 341 24.49 -16.60 -29.24
C SER A 341 25.78 -16.57 -28.40
N ASP A 342 26.10 -15.44 -27.76
CA ASP A 342 27.23 -15.35 -26.84
C ASP A 342 27.00 -16.20 -25.57
N LEU A 343 25.74 -16.47 -25.21
CA LEU A 343 25.40 -17.34 -24.09
C LEU A 343 25.71 -18.83 -24.34
N LEU A 344 25.89 -19.24 -25.57
CA LEU A 344 26.33 -20.61 -25.89
C LEU A 344 27.75 -20.90 -25.36
N LEU A 345 28.57 -19.85 -25.16
CA LEU A 345 29.95 -19.94 -24.67
C LEU A 345 30.03 -19.96 -23.13
N VAL A 346 28.90 -19.73 -22.44
CA VAL A 346 28.85 -19.68 -20.98
C VAL A 346 28.97 -21.09 -20.40
N LYS A 347 29.87 -21.29 -19.42
CA LYS A 347 30.11 -22.60 -18.78
C LYS A 347 28.91 -23.17 -18.04
N ASN A 348 27.86 -22.38 -17.78
CA ASN A 348 26.66 -22.83 -17.11
C ASN A 348 25.73 -23.59 -18.09
N PRO A 349 25.55 -24.94 -17.90
CA PRO A 349 24.75 -25.74 -18.84
C PRO A 349 23.27 -25.36 -18.89
N PHE A 350 22.71 -24.78 -17.82
CA PHE A 350 21.34 -24.28 -17.82
C PHE A 350 21.19 -23.11 -18.80
N ILE A 351 22.10 -22.15 -18.75
CA ILE A 351 22.08 -20.96 -19.59
C ILE A 351 22.32 -21.33 -21.05
N SER A 352 23.38 -22.09 -21.33
CA SER A 352 23.77 -22.43 -22.71
C SER A 352 22.69 -23.32 -23.40
N LYS A 353 22.06 -24.24 -22.67
CA LYS A 353 20.94 -25.06 -23.20
C LYS A 353 19.70 -24.20 -23.51
N LYS A 354 19.37 -23.24 -22.65
CA LYS A 354 18.25 -22.30 -22.89
C LYS A 354 18.52 -21.41 -24.10
N ALA A 355 19.74 -20.87 -24.24
CA ALA A 355 20.15 -20.09 -25.40
C ALA A 355 20.12 -20.92 -26.70
N TYR A 356 20.58 -22.17 -26.64
CA TYR A 356 20.53 -23.10 -27.79
C TYR A 356 19.07 -23.34 -28.22
N ALA A 357 18.19 -23.68 -27.28
CA ALA A 357 16.76 -23.91 -27.56
C ALA A 357 16.08 -22.68 -28.20
N PHE A 358 16.35 -21.48 -27.66
CA PHE A 358 15.88 -20.23 -28.22
C PHE A 358 16.35 -20.03 -29.66
N LEU A 359 17.66 -20.18 -29.93
CA LEU A 359 18.24 -19.94 -31.26
C LEU A 359 17.77 -20.96 -32.33
N ILE A 360 17.54 -22.22 -31.95
CA ILE A 360 16.88 -23.22 -32.80
C ILE A 360 15.47 -22.78 -33.17
N GLN A 361 14.67 -22.36 -32.19
CA GLN A 361 13.30 -21.91 -32.41
C GLN A 361 13.24 -20.59 -33.22
N ALA A 362 14.19 -19.68 -32.99
CA ALA A 362 14.33 -18.43 -33.74
C ALA A 362 14.67 -18.65 -35.23
N ASN A 363 15.24 -19.78 -35.59
CA ASN A 363 15.57 -20.20 -36.96
C ASN A 363 16.27 -19.10 -37.76
N THR A 364 17.23 -18.40 -37.14
CA THR A 364 17.95 -17.29 -37.76
C THR A 364 18.85 -17.77 -38.91
N LYS A 365 19.00 -16.94 -39.96
CA LYS A 365 19.90 -17.19 -41.10
C LYS A 365 21.26 -16.53 -40.93
N ASP A 366 21.56 -15.90 -39.81
CA ASP A 366 22.84 -15.25 -39.54
C ASP A 366 23.98 -16.29 -39.53
N ALA A 367 24.95 -16.13 -40.41
CA ALA A 367 26.04 -17.10 -40.60
C ALA A 367 26.92 -17.26 -39.34
N GLY A 368 27.10 -16.18 -38.57
CA GLY A 368 27.86 -16.22 -37.31
C GLY A 368 27.16 -17.03 -36.24
N VAL A 369 25.83 -16.85 -36.10
CA VAL A 369 25.01 -17.63 -35.18
C VAL A 369 24.95 -19.10 -35.59
N GLN A 370 24.78 -19.40 -36.88
CA GLN A 370 24.77 -20.78 -37.38
C GLN A 370 26.08 -21.50 -37.08
N LYS A 371 27.23 -20.83 -37.27
CA LYS A 371 28.54 -21.40 -36.92
C LYS A 371 28.64 -21.76 -35.44
N ARG A 372 28.18 -20.88 -34.56
CA ARG A 372 28.17 -21.12 -33.10
C ARG A 372 27.22 -22.25 -32.70
N LEU A 373 26.05 -22.36 -33.34
CA LEU A 373 25.09 -23.46 -33.12
C LEU A 373 25.69 -24.82 -33.48
N ILE A 374 26.38 -24.91 -34.64
CA ILE A 374 27.08 -26.14 -35.08
C ILE A 374 28.18 -26.51 -34.08
N GLN A 375 29.00 -25.54 -33.69
CA GLN A 375 30.06 -25.76 -32.69
C GLN A 375 29.48 -26.28 -31.37
N TYR A 376 28.42 -25.62 -30.82
CA TYR A 376 27.77 -26.03 -29.58
C TYR A 376 27.19 -27.43 -29.69
N LYS A 377 26.55 -27.77 -30.82
CA LYS A 377 26.00 -29.09 -31.10
C LYS A 377 27.09 -30.17 -31.04
N THR A 378 28.22 -29.91 -31.67
CA THR A 378 29.38 -30.84 -31.72
C THR A 378 29.98 -31.03 -30.30
N GLU A 379 30.24 -29.94 -29.59
CA GLU A 379 30.85 -29.99 -28.25
C GLU A 379 29.99 -30.67 -27.19
N ASN A 380 28.66 -30.65 -27.36
CA ASN A 380 27.70 -31.24 -26.42
C ASN A 380 27.11 -32.59 -26.90
N ASN A 381 27.64 -33.17 -27.96
CA ASN A 381 27.19 -34.45 -28.56
C ASN A 381 25.68 -34.47 -28.86
N LEU A 382 25.09 -33.33 -29.23
CA LEU A 382 23.70 -33.23 -29.65
C LEU A 382 23.54 -33.70 -31.08
N ILE A 383 23.75 -34.98 -31.33
CA ILE A 383 23.56 -35.60 -32.65
C ILE A 383 22.06 -35.79 -32.84
N GLU A 384 21.50 -35.36 -33.96
CA GLU A 384 20.14 -35.75 -34.34
C GLU A 384 20.14 -37.26 -34.57
N VAL A 385 19.34 -37.98 -33.78
CA VAL A 385 18.92 -39.33 -34.13
C VAL A 385 17.89 -39.08 -35.24
N GLU A 386 18.31 -39.38 -36.48
CA GLU A 386 17.42 -39.39 -37.66
C GLU A 386 16.22 -40.29 -37.45
#